data_8881457fc9438210e4a2a5972b2d723b
#
_entry.id   8881457fc9438210e4a2a5972b2d723b
#
_cell.length_a   1.000
_cell.length_b   1.000
_cell.length_c   1.000
_cell.angle_alpha   90.00
_cell.angle_beta   90.00
_cell.angle_gamma   90.00
#
_symmetry.space_group_name_H-M   'P 1'
#
loop_
_entity.id
_entity.type
_entity.pdbx_description
1 polymer ?
#
loop_
_entity_poly.entity_id
_entity_poly.type
_entity_poly.pdbx_seq_one_letter_code
_entity_poly.pdbx_strand_id
1 'polypeptide(L)'
;MRAPRPLARIARYRAPALAICAAAACAATVGCSGGASPGLDWNDEVVKEIEAWRAKHEADYRRDWATIEGLHFLAPGTHTAGSAANNDVVLTGALPARVGRFTVEDDHVAFDPEPGVVLTVNGNAPTPGATLRDDDADDADEIVANGVSIVVHQTGERLALRVRDPNGKRARGFRGFSWFPISREYRVLGRFIRDQVPHEEHVVNTFGDIDTYQSEGVVQFTLNGQILRLRPFTTRPKHLYIVFNDATSGSETYEAARFLTAELRDDGTTILDFNEAYNPPCAFNPFTTCPIPLRQNQLRARVLAGEKKYPERVEPPASAAR
;
A
#
# COMPACT_ATOMS: atom_id res chain seq x y z
N MET A 1 -5.45 -28.25 7.65
CA MET A 1 -6.46 -27.20 7.37
C MET A 1 -6.55 -26.33 8.61
N ARG A 2 -5.86 -25.20 8.59
CA ARG A 2 -5.89 -24.22 9.70
C ARG A 2 -7.03 -23.24 9.44
N ALA A 3 -7.76 -22.90 10.48
CA ALA A 3 -8.78 -21.85 10.44
C ALA A 3 -8.09 -20.50 10.24
N PRO A 4 -8.69 -19.57 9.48
CA PRO A 4 -8.13 -18.21 9.33
C PRO A 4 -8.09 -17.51 10.68
N ARG A 5 -7.00 -16.78 10.93
CA ARG A 5 -6.83 -15.95 12.15
C ARG A 5 -7.92 -14.88 12.19
N PRO A 6 -8.51 -14.60 13.35
CA PRO A 6 -9.43 -13.49 13.48
C PRO A 6 -8.65 -12.19 13.40
N LEU A 7 -8.98 -11.38 12.40
CA LEU A 7 -8.59 -9.98 12.30
C LEU A 7 -8.96 -9.21 13.57
N ALA A 8 -8.16 -8.22 13.91
CA ALA A 8 -8.23 -7.37 15.09
C ALA A 8 -9.67 -7.04 15.54
N ARG A 9 -9.90 -7.12 16.83
CA ARG A 9 -11.16 -6.89 17.52
C ARG A 9 -11.83 -5.58 17.08
N ILE A 10 -12.95 -5.70 16.38
CA ILE A 10 -13.86 -4.60 16.13
C ILE A 10 -14.50 -4.18 17.46
N ALA A 11 -14.20 -2.99 17.93
CA ALA A 11 -14.87 -2.37 19.07
C ALA A 11 -16.36 -2.20 18.78
N ARG A 12 -17.22 -2.86 19.57
CA ARG A 12 -18.67 -2.75 19.46
C ARG A 12 -19.11 -1.39 20.01
N TYR A 13 -19.48 -0.47 19.11
CA TYR A 13 -20.21 0.75 19.51
C TYR A 13 -21.70 0.43 19.62
N ARG A 14 -22.26 0.71 20.79
CA ARG A 14 -23.70 0.68 21.07
C ARG A 14 -24.36 1.93 20.46
N ALA A 15 -25.39 1.72 19.66
CA ALA A 15 -26.22 2.80 19.14
C ALA A 15 -27.14 3.38 20.25
N PRO A 16 -27.38 4.70 20.29
CA PRO A 16 -28.48 5.26 21.05
C PRO A 16 -29.76 5.33 20.20
N ALA A 17 -30.88 5.27 20.92
CA ALA A 17 -32.23 5.10 20.43
C ALA A 17 -32.78 6.28 19.61
N LEU A 18 -33.69 5.93 18.69
CA LEU A 18 -34.50 6.85 17.87
C LEU A 18 -35.41 7.76 18.72
N ALA A 19 -35.44 9.03 18.32
CA ALA A 19 -36.56 9.92 18.62
C ALA A 19 -37.29 10.22 17.31
N ILE A 20 -38.58 9.87 17.27
CA ILE A 20 -39.52 10.15 16.16
C ILE A 20 -39.98 11.59 16.28
N CYS A 21 -39.84 12.44 15.28
CA CYS A 21 -40.55 13.67 15.14
C CYS A 21 -41.27 13.77 13.78
N ALA A 22 -42.51 14.22 13.87
CA ALA A 22 -43.56 14.19 12.86
C ALA A 22 -43.32 15.15 11.68
N ALA A 23 -43.96 14.76 10.57
CA ALA A 23 -43.96 15.46 9.29
C ALA A 23 -44.70 16.80 9.29
N ALA A 24 -44.11 17.79 8.61
CA ALA A 24 -44.83 18.93 8.04
C ALA A 24 -44.51 18.98 6.54
N ALA A 25 -45.55 18.81 5.74
CA ALA A 25 -45.46 18.92 4.28
C ALA A 25 -45.43 20.41 3.89
N CYS A 26 -44.33 20.88 3.33
CA CYS A 26 -44.26 22.12 2.56
C CYS A 26 -43.97 21.79 1.10
N ALA A 27 -44.96 22.10 0.24
CA ALA A 27 -44.76 22.05 -1.21
C ALA A 27 -43.84 23.21 -1.62
N ALA A 28 -42.60 22.88 -2.04
CA ALA A 28 -41.69 23.84 -2.63
C ALA A 28 -41.56 23.57 -4.13
N THR A 29 -41.84 24.57 -4.92
CA THR A 29 -41.70 24.64 -6.37
C THR A 29 -40.27 24.34 -6.79
N VAL A 30 -40.13 23.34 -7.66
CA VAL A 30 -38.85 22.95 -8.25
C VAL A 30 -38.43 24.00 -9.28
N GLY A 31 -37.60 24.94 -8.84
CA GLY A 31 -36.79 25.74 -9.73
C GLY A 31 -35.59 24.91 -10.19
N CYS A 32 -35.47 24.66 -11.48
CA CYS A 32 -34.25 24.08 -12.06
C CYS A 32 -33.09 25.07 -11.96
N SER A 33 -32.45 25.15 -10.82
CA SER A 33 -31.11 25.69 -10.71
C SER A 33 -30.14 24.52 -10.91
N GLY A 34 -29.32 24.56 -11.97
CA GLY A 34 -28.24 23.64 -12.17
C GLY A 34 -27.26 23.69 -10.99
N GLY A 35 -27.56 22.92 -9.94
CA GLY A 35 -26.72 22.80 -8.77
C GLY A 35 -25.44 22.11 -9.12
N ALA A 36 -24.32 22.80 -9.02
CA ALA A 36 -23.02 22.17 -8.96
C ALA A 36 -23.05 21.09 -7.87
N SER A 37 -22.65 19.88 -8.22
CA SER A 37 -22.57 18.76 -7.26
C SER A 37 -21.73 19.17 -6.07
N PRO A 38 -22.20 19.07 -4.82
CA PRO A 38 -21.41 19.43 -3.65
C PRO A 38 -20.11 18.61 -3.64
N GLY A 39 -18.97 19.28 -3.66
CA GLY A 39 -17.66 18.63 -3.47
C GLY A 39 -16.77 18.48 -4.69
N LEU A 40 -17.10 19.12 -5.81
CA LEU A 40 -16.21 19.25 -6.97
C LEU A 40 -15.72 20.70 -7.14
N ASP A 41 -15.36 21.32 -6.03
CA ASP A 41 -14.66 22.61 -6.10
C ASP A 41 -13.37 22.43 -6.89
N TRP A 42 -13.14 23.36 -7.81
CA TRP A 42 -11.91 23.44 -8.58
C TRP A 42 -11.42 24.88 -8.62
N ASN A 43 -10.32 25.11 -7.94
CA ASN A 43 -9.68 26.42 -7.83
C ASN A 43 -8.17 26.23 -7.62
N ASP A 44 -7.43 27.32 -7.52
CA ASP A 44 -5.98 27.29 -7.33
C ASP A 44 -5.56 26.59 -6.03
N GLU A 45 -6.42 26.57 -4.99
CA GLU A 45 -6.12 25.88 -3.73
C GLU A 45 -6.12 24.38 -3.92
N VAL A 46 -7.11 23.84 -4.62
CA VAL A 46 -7.16 22.40 -4.97
C VAL A 46 -5.93 21.97 -5.77
N VAL A 47 -5.47 22.82 -6.70
CA VAL A 47 -4.24 22.52 -7.47
C VAL A 47 -3.03 22.47 -6.54
N LYS A 48 -2.88 23.40 -5.62
CA LYS A 48 -1.80 23.40 -4.61
C LYS A 48 -1.88 22.22 -3.66
N GLU A 49 -3.08 21.80 -3.25
CA GLU A 49 -3.27 20.59 -2.43
C GLU A 49 -2.74 19.35 -3.17
N ILE A 50 -3.07 19.18 -4.45
CA ILE A 50 -2.58 18.08 -5.27
C ILE A 50 -1.06 18.14 -5.43
N GLU A 51 -0.49 19.33 -5.69
CA GLU A 51 0.96 19.51 -5.77
C GLU A 51 1.67 19.16 -4.46
N ALA A 52 1.12 19.60 -3.32
CA ALA A 52 1.63 19.29 -2.00
C ALA A 52 1.54 17.78 -1.70
N TRP A 53 0.42 17.15 -2.07
CA TRP A 53 0.26 15.70 -1.96
C TRP A 53 1.33 14.95 -2.78
N ARG A 54 1.54 15.33 -4.05
CA ARG A 54 2.57 14.74 -4.91
C ARG A 54 3.97 14.86 -4.34
N ALA A 55 4.31 16.04 -3.81
CA ALA A 55 5.60 16.29 -3.17
C ALA A 55 5.79 15.44 -1.91
N LYS A 56 4.74 15.34 -1.08
CA LYS A 56 4.76 14.49 0.11
C LYS A 56 4.87 13.01 -0.27
N HIS A 57 4.10 12.54 -1.25
CA HIS A 57 4.13 11.17 -1.75
C HIS A 57 5.54 10.78 -2.23
N GLU A 58 6.20 11.65 -2.99
CA GLU A 58 7.58 11.41 -3.42
C GLU A 58 8.58 11.36 -2.25
N ALA A 59 8.43 12.25 -1.27
CA ALA A 59 9.28 12.27 -0.08
C ALA A 59 9.10 11.00 0.77
N ASP A 60 7.86 10.57 0.98
CA ASP A 60 7.52 9.33 1.67
C ASP A 60 8.07 8.11 0.93
N TYR A 61 7.91 8.06 -0.39
CA TYR A 61 8.45 6.98 -1.21
C TYR A 61 9.97 6.89 -1.12
N ARG A 62 10.66 8.02 -1.17
CA ARG A 62 12.12 8.12 -1.06
C ARG A 62 12.62 7.57 0.29
N ARG A 63 11.88 7.83 1.36
CA ARG A 63 12.22 7.37 2.72
C ARG A 63 11.91 5.88 2.91
N ASP A 64 10.73 5.44 2.50
CA ASP A 64 10.18 4.15 2.93
C ASP A 64 10.40 3.03 1.91
N TRP A 65 10.38 3.35 0.61
CA TRP A 65 10.39 2.34 -0.46
C TRP A 65 11.68 2.33 -1.29
N ALA A 66 12.23 3.50 -1.60
CA ALA A 66 13.47 3.58 -2.38
C ALA A 66 14.68 3.03 -1.60
N THR A 67 14.60 2.98 -0.28
CA THR A 67 15.64 2.44 0.60
C THR A 67 15.67 0.91 0.66
N ILE A 68 14.64 0.22 0.17
CA ILE A 68 14.61 -1.24 0.21
C ILE A 68 15.62 -1.81 -0.79
N GLU A 69 16.64 -2.50 -0.27
CA GLU A 69 17.74 -3.10 -1.05
C GLU A 69 17.63 -4.61 -1.18
N GLY A 70 16.73 -5.27 -0.43
CA GLY A 70 16.56 -6.72 -0.49
C GLY A 70 15.28 -7.20 0.19
N LEU A 71 14.81 -8.35 -0.30
CA LEU A 71 13.76 -9.16 0.32
C LEU A 71 14.24 -10.61 0.27
N HIS A 72 14.50 -11.20 1.44
CA HIS A 72 15.12 -12.51 1.57
C HIS A 72 14.16 -13.46 2.28
N PHE A 73 13.55 -14.37 1.54
CA PHE A 73 12.59 -15.32 2.09
C PHE A 73 13.26 -16.30 3.05
N LEU A 74 12.57 -16.62 4.12
CA LEU A 74 13.00 -17.56 5.14
C LEU A 74 12.21 -18.88 4.99
N ALA A 75 12.92 -20.01 5.00
CA ALA A 75 12.30 -21.31 5.19
C ALA A 75 12.06 -21.58 6.70
N PRO A 76 11.21 -22.55 7.08
CA PRO A 76 11.12 -23.01 8.45
C PRO A 76 12.47 -23.46 9.02
N GLY A 77 12.75 -23.19 10.30
CA GLY A 77 14.00 -23.53 10.97
C GLY A 77 14.93 -22.35 11.22
N THR A 78 16.17 -22.64 11.62
CA THR A 78 17.16 -21.62 12.01
C THR A 78 18.11 -21.31 10.87
N HIS A 79 18.30 -20.01 10.59
CA HIS A 79 19.15 -19.50 9.53
C HIS A 79 20.12 -18.45 10.06
N THR A 80 21.37 -18.56 9.72
CA THR A 80 22.35 -17.47 9.89
C THR A 80 22.14 -16.40 8.83
N ALA A 81 22.23 -15.12 9.20
CA ALA A 81 22.06 -14.02 8.25
C ALA A 81 23.12 -12.93 8.45
N GLY A 82 23.55 -12.32 7.35
CA GLY A 82 24.55 -11.26 7.31
C GLY A 82 25.07 -11.06 5.89
N SER A 83 26.05 -10.13 5.72
CA SER A 83 26.59 -9.81 4.40
C SER A 83 27.63 -10.82 3.88
N ALA A 84 28.19 -11.66 4.73
CA ALA A 84 29.17 -12.68 4.29
C ALA A 84 28.50 -13.85 3.55
N ALA A 85 29.18 -14.35 2.53
CA ALA A 85 28.66 -15.41 1.65
C ALA A 85 28.49 -16.78 2.34
N ASN A 86 29.02 -16.95 3.54
CA ASN A 86 28.89 -18.19 4.34
C ASN A 86 27.68 -18.18 5.30
N ASN A 87 26.78 -17.21 5.19
CA ASN A 87 25.49 -17.26 5.86
C ASN A 87 24.48 -18.05 5.03
N ASP A 88 23.49 -18.63 5.70
CA ASP A 88 22.35 -19.28 5.03
C ASP A 88 21.53 -18.23 4.25
N VAL A 89 21.41 -17.01 4.79
CA VAL A 89 20.77 -15.87 4.16
C VAL A 89 21.80 -14.75 3.99
N VAL A 90 22.25 -14.56 2.75
CA VAL A 90 23.19 -13.48 2.42
C VAL A 90 22.41 -12.18 2.19
N LEU A 91 22.49 -11.28 3.17
CA LEU A 91 21.77 -10.02 3.16
C LEU A 91 22.51 -8.97 2.31
N THR A 92 21.74 -8.12 1.64
CA THR A 92 22.22 -6.93 0.93
C THR A 92 22.51 -5.77 1.89
N GLY A 93 23.16 -4.71 1.40
CA GLY A 93 23.46 -3.51 2.18
C GLY A 93 24.76 -3.58 3.00
N ALA A 94 25.07 -2.50 3.70
CA ALA A 94 26.31 -2.34 4.48
C ALA A 94 26.20 -3.01 5.87
N LEU A 95 25.75 -4.26 5.91
CA LEU A 95 25.55 -5.02 7.14
C LEU A 95 26.83 -5.71 7.63
N PRO A 96 26.93 -6.09 8.93
CA PRO A 96 27.99 -6.94 9.45
C PRO A 96 28.09 -8.27 8.70
N ALA A 97 29.26 -8.89 8.71
CA ALA A 97 29.51 -10.21 8.10
C ALA A 97 28.48 -11.25 8.56
N ARG A 98 28.15 -11.23 9.85
CA ARG A 98 27.01 -11.96 10.43
C ARG A 98 26.26 -11.01 11.38
N VAL A 99 24.96 -10.93 11.21
CA VAL A 99 24.06 -10.15 12.07
C VAL A 99 23.57 -10.99 13.23
N GLY A 100 23.26 -12.27 12.95
CA GLY A 100 22.76 -13.21 13.95
C GLY A 100 22.09 -14.43 13.31
N ARG A 101 21.22 -15.07 14.10
CA ARG A 101 20.37 -16.18 13.66
C ARG A 101 18.91 -15.78 13.75
N PHE A 102 18.16 -16.18 12.74
CA PHE A 102 16.72 -16.03 12.65
C PHE A 102 16.09 -17.43 12.66
N THR A 103 15.23 -17.69 13.62
CA THR A 103 14.52 -18.96 13.76
C THR A 103 13.06 -18.77 13.37
N VAL A 104 12.62 -19.47 12.35
CA VAL A 104 11.23 -19.46 11.86
C VAL A 104 10.50 -20.64 12.47
N GLU A 105 9.54 -20.37 13.33
CA GLU A 105 8.61 -21.33 13.91
C GLU A 105 7.19 -20.90 13.63
N ASP A 106 6.45 -21.73 12.91
CA ASP A 106 5.11 -21.42 12.42
C ASP A 106 5.07 -20.10 11.61
N ASP A 107 4.47 -19.06 12.20
CA ASP A 107 4.29 -17.72 11.62
C ASP A 107 5.10 -16.65 12.35
N HIS A 108 6.12 -17.06 13.11
CA HIS A 108 6.94 -16.17 13.93
C HIS A 108 8.42 -16.29 13.55
N VAL A 109 9.14 -15.19 13.73
CA VAL A 109 10.60 -15.14 13.59
C VAL A 109 11.20 -14.71 14.92
N ALA A 110 12.00 -15.59 15.54
CA ALA A 110 12.82 -15.25 16.68
C ALA A 110 14.22 -14.83 16.23
N PHE A 111 14.87 -13.93 16.98
CA PHE A 111 16.18 -13.40 16.65
C PHE A 111 17.19 -13.58 17.77
N ASP A 112 18.32 -14.18 17.44
CA ASP A 112 19.52 -14.27 18.29
C ASP A 112 20.65 -13.44 17.66
N PRO A 113 21.11 -12.35 18.28
CA PRO A 113 22.19 -11.52 17.75
C PRO A 113 23.52 -12.28 17.73
N GLU A 114 24.36 -12.01 16.75
CA GLU A 114 25.74 -12.52 16.73
C GLU A 114 26.55 -11.88 17.88
N PRO A 115 27.26 -12.67 18.71
CA PRO A 115 28.07 -12.14 19.79
C PRO A 115 29.10 -11.12 19.32
N GLY A 116 29.19 -9.99 19.99
CA GLY A 116 30.16 -8.93 19.70
C GLY A 116 29.79 -8.00 18.53
N VAL A 117 28.67 -8.22 17.86
CA VAL A 117 28.15 -7.34 16.82
C VAL A 117 27.37 -6.17 17.45
N VAL A 118 27.68 -4.96 17.02
CA VAL A 118 26.96 -3.75 17.46
C VAL A 118 25.71 -3.58 16.61
N LEU A 119 24.57 -3.80 17.23
CA LEU A 119 23.24 -3.58 16.63
C LEU A 119 22.20 -3.25 17.71
N THR A 120 21.07 -2.74 17.26
CA THR A 120 19.92 -2.46 18.15
C THR A 120 18.67 -3.08 17.57
N VAL A 121 17.68 -3.35 18.45
CA VAL A 121 16.29 -3.64 18.10
C VAL A 121 15.44 -2.52 18.68
N ASN A 122 14.75 -1.75 17.82
CA ASN A 122 14.00 -0.55 18.21
C ASN A 122 14.83 0.45 19.05
N GLY A 123 16.11 0.63 18.68
CA GLY A 123 17.04 1.51 19.37
C GLY A 123 17.59 0.98 20.69
N ASN A 124 17.20 -0.21 21.14
CA ASN A 124 17.63 -0.84 22.40
C ASN A 124 18.59 -2.00 22.14
N ALA A 125 19.30 -2.44 23.18
CA ALA A 125 20.06 -3.68 23.13
C ALA A 125 19.11 -4.87 22.82
N PRO A 126 19.48 -5.77 21.90
CA PRO A 126 18.63 -6.91 21.56
C PRO A 126 18.49 -7.89 22.73
N THR A 127 17.33 -8.49 22.86
CA THR A 127 17.10 -9.62 23.75
C THR A 127 17.24 -10.91 22.94
N PRO A 128 18.22 -11.80 23.26
CA PRO A 128 18.37 -13.05 22.53
C PRO A 128 17.10 -13.93 22.60
N GLY A 129 16.73 -14.54 21.47
CA GLY A 129 15.53 -15.36 21.34
C GLY A 129 14.21 -14.61 21.33
N ALA A 130 14.22 -13.27 21.32
CA ALA A 130 12.98 -12.51 21.24
C ALA A 130 12.29 -12.69 19.88
N THR A 131 10.98 -12.88 19.91
CA THR A 131 10.14 -12.90 18.70
C THR A 131 9.99 -11.48 18.17
N LEU A 132 10.24 -11.32 16.87
CA LEU A 132 10.10 -10.05 16.15
C LEU A 132 8.68 -9.89 15.60
N ARG A 133 8.10 -8.70 15.77
CA ARG A 133 6.86 -8.31 15.11
C ARG A 133 7.17 -7.94 13.66
N ASP A 134 6.36 -8.44 12.74
CA ASP A 134 6.49 -8.14 11.32
C ASP A 134 5.98 -6.73 10.97
N ASP A 135 6.14 -6.34 9.71
CA ASP A 135 5.80 -5.02 9.22
C ASP A 135 4.31 -4.82 8.85
N ASP A 136 3.45 -5.79 9.17
CA ASP A 136 1.99 -5.60 9.19
C ASP A 136 1.52 -5.02 10.54
N ALA A 137 2.38 -5.05 11.57
CA ALA A 137 2.10 -4.41 12.85
C ALA A 137 2.41 -2.90 12.80
N ASP A 138 1.59 -2.08 13.46
CA ASP A 138 1.80 -0.63 13.58
C ASP A 138 3.15 -0.28 14.24
N ASP A 139 3.70 -1.21 15.03
CA ASP A 139 4.94 -1.08 15.78
C ASP A 139 5.92 -2.24 15.49
N ALA A 140 6.14 -2.52 14.20
CA ALA A 140 7.08 -3.52 13.71
C ALA A 140 8.47 -3.41 14.35
N ASP A 141 9.11 -4.55 14.61
CA ASP A 141 10.45 -4.55 15.20
C ASP A 141 11.52 -4.33 14.13
N GLU A 142 12.39 -3.34 14.36
CA GLU A 142 13.44 -2.95 13.45
C GLU A 142 14.83 -3.25 14.04
N ILE A 143 15.57 -4.16 13.41
CA ILE A 143 16.97 -4.41 13.71
C ILE A 143 17.82 -3.40 12.94
N VAL A 144 18.69 -2.65 13.61
CA VAL A 144 19.57 -1.65 12.97
C VAL A 144 21.03 -1.98 13.24
N ALA A 145 21.82 -2.10 12.17
CA ALA A 145 23.27 -2.26 12.22
C ALA A 145 23.92 -1.42 11.09
N ASN A 146 24.96 -0.65 11.41
CA ASN A 146 25.68 0.21 10.46
C ASN A 146 24.76 1.18 9.67
N GLY A 147 23.62 1.59 10.24
CA GLY A 147 22.64 2.46 9.57
C GLY A 147 21.76 1.75 8.54
N VAL A 148 21.86 0.44 8.41
CA VAL A 148 20.98 -0.42 7.61
C VAL A 148 19.97 -1.07 8.54
N SER A 149 18.70 -1.12 8.15
CA SER A 149 17.67 -1.77 8.94
C SER A 149 17.17 -3.07 8.31
N ILE A 150 16.75 -4.00 9.17
CA ILE A 150 16.14 -5.27 8.81
C ILE A 150 14.82 -5.37 9.57
N VAL A 151 13.74 -5.66 8.84
CA VAL A 151 12.42 -5.96 9.42
C VAL A 151 11.94 -7.31 8.92
N VAL A 152 11.13 -7.98 9.71
CA VAL A 152 10.39 -9.17 9.24
C VAL A 152 9.24 -8.69 8.37
N HIS A 153 9.09 -9.26 7.18
CA HIS A 153 8.01 -9.01 6.25
C HIS A 153 7.20 -10.28 6.03
N GLN A 154 5.88 -10.16 6.13
CA GLN A 154 4.98 -11.23 5.77
C GLN A 154 4.31 -10.93 4.43
N THR A 155 4.24 -11.93 3.54
CA THR A 155 3.50 -11.89 2.28
C THR A 155 2.82 -13.24 2.04
N GLY A 156 1.50 -13.25 2.01
CA GLY A 156 0.73 -14.48 2.08
C GLY A 156 1.11 -15.31 3.33
N GLU A 157 1.55 -16.53 3.10
CA GLU A 157 2.02 -17.43 4.19
C GLU A 157 3.55 -17.43 4.36
N ARG A 158 4.27 -16.59 3.59
CA ARG A 158 5.74 -16.57 3.60
C ARG A 158 6.28 -15.43 4.46
N LEU A 159 7.36 -15.72 5.17
CA LEU A 159 8.13 -14.74 5.93
C LEU A 159 9.45 -14.42 5.19
N ALA A 160 9.88 -13.18 5.30
CA ALA A 160 11.11 -12.70 4.69
C ALA A 160 11.80 -11.65 5.58
N LEU A 161 13.09 -11.45 5.38
CA LEU A 161 13.83 -10.31 5.90
C LEU A 161 13.87 -9.23 4.81
N ARG A 162 13.26 -8.09 5.11
CA ARG A 162 13.32 -6.89 4.28
C ARG A 162 14.44 -5.99 4.76
N VAL A 163 15.40 -5.72 3.89
CA VAL A 163 16.57 -4.88 4.19
C VAL A 163 16.36 -3.48 3.61
N ARG A 164 16.55 -2.45 4.43
CA ARG A 164 16.51 -1.05 4.02
C ARG A 164 17.87 -0.39 4.27
N ASP A 165 18.44 0.19 3.22
CA ASP A 165 19.70 0.95 3.28
C ASP A 165 19.48 2.34 2.69
N PRO A 166 19.40 3.39 3.53
CA PRO A 166 19.23 4.78 3.09
C PRO A 166 20.35 5.24 2.15
N ASN A 167 21.53 4.62 2.23
CA ASN A 167 22.69 4.89 1.40
C ASN A 167 22.88 3.86 0.28
N GLY A 168 21.88 3.00 0.08
CA GLY A 168 21.88 1.93 -0.90
C GLY A 168 21.86 2.43 -2.35
N LYS A 169 22.09 1.53 -3.28
CA LYS A 169 22.12 1.86 -4.72
C LYS A 169 20.75 2.38 -5.20
N ARG A 170 19.66 1.81 -4.71
CA ARG A 170 18.30 2.21 -5.10
C ARG A 170 17.93 3.56 -4.54
N ALA A 171 18.20 3.80 -3.25
CA ALA A 171 17.97 5.10 -2.64
C ALA A 171 18.68 6.23 -3.40
N ARG A 172 19.95 6.02 -3.76
CA ARG A 172 20.72 6.99 -4.57
C ARG A 172 20.26 7.08 -6.02
N GLY A 173 19.70 6.00 -6.56
CA GLY A 173 19.21 5.93 -7.94
C GLY A 173 17.81 6.53 -8.15
N PHE A 174 17.05 6.74 -7.08
CA PHE A 174 15.70 7.29 -7.19
C PHE A 174 15.73 8.78 -7.56
N ARG A 175 15.17 9.13 -8.72
CA ARG A 175 15.23 10.48 -9.31
C ARG A 175 13.92 11.27 -9.18
N GLY A 176 12.94 10.76 -8.42
CA GLY A 176 11.61 11.33 -8.32
C GLY A 176 10.65 10.77 -9.37
N PHE A 177 9.41 11.22 -9.31
CA PHE A 177 8.34 10.76 -10.19
C PHE A 177 8.05 11.75 -11.32
N SER A 178 7.52 11.23 -12.43
CA SER A 178 6.96 12.02 -13.51
C SER A 178 5.44 11.97 -13.46
N TRP A 179 4.79 13.12 -13.59
CA TRP A 179 3.35 13.27 -13.46
C TRP A 179 2.71 13.77 -14.74
N PHE A 180 1.46 13.37 -14.98
CA PHE A 180 0.62 14.07 -15.94
C PHE A 180 0.29 15.48 -15.42
N PRO A 181 -0.02 16.44 -16.31
CA PRO A 181 -0.56 17.73 -15.91
C PRO A 181 -1.79 17.55 -15.02
N ILE A 182 -1.93 18.39 -14.00
CA ILE A 182 -3.12 18.40 -13.15
C ILE A 182 -4.31 18.88 -13.97
N SER A 183 -5.40 18.12 -13.95
CA SER A 183 -6.60 18.44 -14.71
C SER A 183 -7.87 18.17 -13.93
N ARG A 184 -8.81 19.15 -13.98
CA ARG A 184 -10.13 19.07 -13.38
C ARG A 184 -10.92 17.83 -13.82
N GLU A 185 -10.75 17.42 -15.06
CA GLU A 185 -11.50 16.32 -15.67
C GLU A 185 -11.28 14.99 -14.96
N TYR A 186 -10.13 14.85 -14.26
CA TYR A 186 -9.75 13.64 -13.53
C TYR A 186 -10.02 13.70 -12.03
N ARG A 187 -10.71 14.76 -11.55
CA ARG A 187 -11.23 14.84 -10.18
C ARG A 187 -12.74 14.64 -10.25
N VAL A 188 -13.24 13.47 -9.88
CA VAL A 188 -14.63 13.10 -10.09
C VAL A 188 -15.33 12.71 -8.79
N LEU A 189 -16.63 13.01 -8.72
CA LEU A 189 -17.48 12.58 -7.61
C LEU A 189 -17.91 11.11 -7.87
N GLY A 190 -17.62 10.25 -6.92
CA GLY A 190 -18.09 8.88 -6.86
C GLY A 190 -19.19 8.68 -5.83
N ARG A 191 -20.05 7.71 -6.07
CA ARG A 191 -21.04 7.22 -5.10
C ARG A 191 -20.66 5.83 -4.67
N PHE A 192 -20.50 5.62 -3.37
CA PHE A 192 -20.24 4.31 -2.80
C PHE A 192 -21.55 3.52 -2.71
N ILE A 193 -21.56 2.35 -3.32
CA ILE A 193 -22.66 1.40 -3.30
C ILE A 193 -22.23 0.24 -2.44
N ARG A 194 -22.80 0.14 -1.22
CA ARG A 194 -22.47 -0.93 -0.29
C ARG A 194 -22.98 -2.26 -0.80
N ASP A 195 -22.20 -3.30 -0.58
CA ASP A 195 -22.64 -4.67 -0.71
C ASP A 195 -23.60 -5.02 0.43
N GLN A 196 -24.48 -6.00 0.21
CA GLN A 196 -25.39 -6.46 1.26
C GLN A 196 -24.61 -7.08 2.44
N VAL A 197 -23.50 -7.74 2.13
CA VAL A 197 -22.58 -8.32 3.09
C VAL A 197 -21.15 -7.98 2.65
N PRO A 198 -20.32 -7.39 3.51
CA PRO A 198 -18.90 -7.25 3.23
C PRO A 198 -18.27 -8.62 2.98
N HIS A 199 -17.30 -8.68 2.09
CA HIS A 199 -16.62 -9.94 1.78
C HIS A 199 -15.12 -9.73 1.62
N GLU A 200 -14.41 -10.84 1.68
CA GLU A 200 -12.97 -10.88 1.46
C GLU A 200 -12.66 -11.02 -0.02
N GLU A 201 -11.68 -10.25 -0.48
CA GLU A 201 -11.07 -10.37 -1.80
C GLU A 201 -9.69 -11.02 -1.65
N HIS A 202 -9.49 -12.15 -2.30
CA HIS A 202 -8.20 -12.83 -2.36
C HIS A 202 -7.42 -12.32 -3.57
N VAL A 203 -6.37 -11.59 -3.31
CA VAL A 203 -5.65 -10.82 -4.33
C VAL A 203 -4.23 -11.37 -4.48
N VAL A 204 -3.88 -11.73 -5.69
CA VAL A 204 -2.50 -12.12 -6.02
C VAL A 204 -1.62 -10.86 -6.01
N ASN A 205 -0.44 -10.96 -5.41
CA ASN A 205 0.56 -9.90 -5.46
C ASN A 205 1.65 -10.17 -6.51
N THR A 206 2.59 -9.24 -6.66
CA THR A 206 3.68 -9.33 -7.65
C THR A 206 4.67 -10.47 -7.43
N PHE A 207 4.63 -11.16 -6.29
CA PHE A 207 5.42 -12.35 -5.98
C PHE A 207 4.63 -13.65 -6.13
N GLY A 208 3.34 -13.56 -6.52
CA GLY A 208 2.46 -14.70 -6.68
C GLY A 208 1.80 -15.18 -5.39
N ASP A 209 2.03 -14.50 -4.26
CA ASP A 209 1.33 -14.78 -3.01
C ASP A 209 -0.09 -14.23 -3.05
N ILE A 210 -0.95 -14.75 -2.19
CA ILE A 210 -2.34 -14.31 -2.06
C ILE A 210 -2.47 -13.55 -0.75
N ASP A 211 -2.79 -12.26 -0.88
CA ASP A 211 -3.14 -11.40 0.24
C ASP A 211 -4.67 -11.29 0.35
N THR A 212 -5.19 -11.12 1.56
CA THR A 212 -6.63 -11.02 1.81
C THR A 212 -6.99 -9.60 2.24
N TYR A 213 -7.91 -8.98 1.49
CA TYR A 213 -8.42 -7.64 1.74
C TYR A 213 -9.92 -7.65 2.01
N GLN A 214 -10.39 -6.77 2.89
CA GLN A 214 -11.81 -6.53 3.10
C GLN A 214 -12.35 -5.57 2.04
N SER A 215 -13.55 -5.87 1.51
CA SER A 215 -14.28 -4.99 0.61
C SER A 215 -15.73 -4.86 1.05
N GLU A 216 -16.22 -3.61 1.15
CA GLU A 216 -17.57 -3.30 1.61
C GLU A 216 -18.51 -2.87 0.48
N GLY A 217 -18.01 -2.74 -0.76
CA GLY A 217 -18.80 -2.26 -1.87
C GLY A 217 -18.00 -1.77 -3.06
N VAL A 218 -18.66 -1.01 -3.93
CA VAL A 218 -18.06 -0.44 -5.14
C VAL A 218 -18.29 1.07 -5.20
N VAL A 219 -17.33 1.81 -5.74
CA VAL A 219 -17.51 3.24 -6.09
C VAL A 219 -17.94 3.33 -7.55
N GLN A 220 -19.12 3.89 -7.80
CA GLN A 220 -19.59 4.23 -9.14
C GLN A 220 -19.36 5.71 -9.40
N PHE A 221 -18.79 6.05 -10.55
CA PHE A 221 -18.48 7.41 -10.96
C PHE A 221 -18.62 7.57 -12.47
N THR A 222 -18.61 8.82 -12.93
CA THR A 222 -18.62 9.14 -14.36
C THR A 222 -17.27 9.77 -14.73
N LEU A 223 -16.62 9.22 -15.75
CA LEU A 223 -15.40 9.78 -16.31
C LEU A 223 -15.52 9.79 -17.84
N ASN A 224 -15.26 10.94 -18.47
CA ASN A 224 -15.38 11.11 -19.93
C ASN A 224 -16.74 10.65 -20.50
N GLY A 225 -17.84 10.92 -19.75
CA GLY A 225 -19.19 10.52 -20.13
C GLY A 225 -19.52 9.04 -19.93
N GLN A 226 -18.59 8.24 -19.46
CA GLN A 226 -18.79 6.81 -19.20
C GLN A 226 -19.04 6.56 -17.71
N ILE A 227 -20.04 5.74 -17.39
CA ILE A 227 -20.27 5.25 -16.02
C ILE A 227 -19.31 4.08 -15.77
N LEU A 228 -18.45 4.25 -14.79
CA LEU A 228 -17.42 3.31 -14.41
C LEU A 228 -17.59 2.89 -12.95
N ARG A 229 -16.98 1.77 -12.58
CA ARG A 229 -16.99 1.26 -11.21
C ARG A 229 -15.61 0.76 -10.83
N LEU A 230 -15.25 0.98 -9.56
CA LEU A 230 -14.06 0.44 -8.94
C LEU A 230 -14.42 -0.14 -7.58
N ARG A 231 -13.92 -1.30 -7.27
CA ARG A 231 -14.05 -1.95 -5.97
C ARG A 231 -12.82 -1.60 -5.12
N PRO A 232 -12.98 -0.77 -4.09
CA PRO A 232 -11.91 -0.49 -3.15
C PRO A 232 -11.75 -1.62 -2.13
N PHE A 233 -10.57 -1.70 -1.55
CA PHE A 233 -10.33 -2.36 -0.28
C PHE A 233 -10.53 -1.36 0.85
N THR A 234 -11.08 -1.84 1.97
CA THR A 234 -11.29 -1.03 3.18
C THR A 234 -10.16 -1.37 4.15
N THR A 235 -9.12 -0.54 4.19
CA THR A 235 -7.95 -0.77 5.05
C THR A 235 -8.17 -0.24 6.48
N ARG A 236 -9.01 0.78 6.61
CA ARG A 236 -9.50 1.35 7.87
C ARG A 236 -10.87 2.01 7.64
N PRO A 237 -11.64 2.30 8.69
CA PRO A 237 -12.96 2.92 8.53
C PRO A 237 -12.93 4.14 7.62
N LYS A 238 -13.82 4.19 6.63
CA LYS A 238 -13.97 5.26 5.63
C LYS A 238 -12.79 5.45 4.67
N HIS A 239 -11.72 4.68 4.78
CA HIS A 239 -10.58 4.78 3.88
C HIS A 239 -10.69 3.74 2.76
N LEU A 240 -10.78 4.21 1.54
CA LEU A 240 -10.91 3.43 0.33
C LEU A 240 -9.54 3.33 -0.35
N TYR A 241 -8.98 2.13 -0.40
CA TYR A 241 -7.75 1.82 -1.10
C TYR A 241 -8.08 1.11 -2.41
N ILE A 242 -7.77 1.75 -3.52
CA ILE A 242 -8.16 1.30 -4.86
C ILE A 242 -6.92 0.88 -5.63
N VAL A 243 -6.92 -0.38 -6.06
CA VAL A 243 -5.92 -0.96 -6.96
C VAL A 243 -6.60 -1.18 -8.31
N PHE A 244 -6.11 -0.54 -9.37
CA PHE A 244 -6.76 -0.56 -10.67
C PHE A 244 -5.76 -0.53 -11.83
N ASN A 245 -6.24 -0.87 -13.01
CA ASN A 245 -5.59 -0.61 -14.30
C ASN A 245 -6.56 0.16 -15.21
N ASP A 246 -6.01 0.85 -16.18
CA ASP A 246 -6.75 1.55 -17.21
C ASP A 246 -6.09 1.40 -18.58
N ALA A 247 -6.67 1.98 -19.62
CA ALA A 247 -6.16 1.82 -20.99
C ALA A 247 -4.81 2.55 -21.26
N THR A 248 -4.19 3.19 -20.26
CA THR A 248 -2.83 3.74 -20.31
C THR A 248 -1.79 2.78 -19.76
N SER A 249 -2.21 1.73 -19.03
CA SER A 249 -1.32 0.77 -18.39
C SER A 249 -0.44 0.05 -19.40
N GLY A 250 0.87 0.00 -19.11
CA GLY A 250 1.88 -0.59 -19.98
C GLY A 250 2.48 0.37 -21.01
N SER A 251 1.76 1.43 -21.40
CA SER A 251 2.23 2.45 -22.32
C SER A 251 2.68 3.72 -21.60
N GLU A 252 1.76 4.49 -21.04
CA GLU A 252 2.06 5.76 -20.35
C GLU A 252 2.14 5.61 -18.84
N THR A 253 1.47 4.60 -18.27
CA THR A 253 1.49 4.28 -16.84
C THR A 253 2.02 2.87 -16.60
N TYR A 254 2.32 2.53 -15.37
CA TYR A 254 2.87 1.23 -15.02
C TYR A 254 1.92 0.10 -15.38
N GLU A 255 2.49 -1.00 -15.92
CA GLU A 255 1.71 -2.11 -16.48
C GLU A 255 0.96 -2.94 -15.44
N ALA A 256 1.54 -3.13 -14.24
CA ALA A 256 0.96 -4.07 -13.28
C ALA A 256 -0.25 -3.49 -12.56
N ALA A 257 -0.16 -2.23 -12.10
CA ALA A 257 -1.21 -1.59 -11.32
C ALA A 257 -1.03 -0.07 -11.23
N ARG A 258 -2.10 0.60 -10.83
CA ARG A 258 -2.13 1.97 -10.31
C ARG A 258 -2.90 1.97 -9.01
N PHE A 259 -2.48 2.79 -8.06
CA PHE A 259 -3.11 2.94 -6.76
C PHE A 259 -3.78 4.30 -6.64
N LEU A 260 -4.88 4.34 -5.92
CA LEU A 260 -5.60 5.56 -5.57
C LEU A 260 -6.21 5.38 -4.19
N THR A 261 -6.09 6.38 -3.33
CA THR A 261 -6.78 6.42 -2.05
C THR A 261 -7.87 7.48 -2.06
N ALA A 262 -8.96 7.23 -1.35
CA ALA A 262 -10.04 8.20 -1.21
C ALA A 262 -10.73 8.02 0.15
N GLU A 263 -11.35 9.09 0.65
CA GLU A 263 -12.12 9.05 1.90
C GLU A 263 -13.62 9.02 1.60
N LEU A 264 -14.31 8.06 2.24
CA LEU A 264 -15.76 7.95 2.15
C LEU A 264 -16.44 8.94 3.08
N ARG A 265 -17.29 9.80 2.53
CA ARG A 265 -18.07 10.78 3.27
C ARG A 265 -19.30 10.14 3.91
N ASP A 266 -19.87 10.82 4.91
CA ASP A 266 -21.07 10.35 5.64
C ASP A 266 -22.32 10.24 4.75
N ASP A 267 -22.39 11.01 3.68
CA ASP A 267 -23.47 10.99 2.68
C ASP A 267 -23.33 9.84 1.65
N GLY A 268 -22.29 9.00 1.78
CA GLY A 268 -21.98 7.91 0.87
C GLY A 268 -21.32 8.35 -0.44
N THR A 269 -20.84 9.59 -0.50
CA THR A 269 -20.03 10.08 -1.63
C THR A 269 -18.53 10.00 -1.32
N THR A 270 -17.72 10.03 -2.36
CA THR A 270 -16.27 10.15 -2.27
C THR A 270 -15.75 10.93 -3.45
N ILE A 271 -14.61 11.61 -3.30
CA ILE A 271 -13.90 12.22 -4.42
C ILE A 271 -12.82 11.24 -4.86
N LEU A 272 -12.88 10.81 -6.12
CA LEU A 272 -11.79 10.10 -6.78
C LEU A 272 -10.96 11.15 -7.54
N ASP A 273 -9.80 11.50 -6.97
CA ASP A 273 -8.87 12.42 -7.62
C ASP A 273 -7.77 11.64 -8.31
N PHE A 274 -7.97 11.29 -9.58
CA PHE A 274 -6.97 10.57 -10.35
C PHE A 274 -5.69 11.38 -10.61
N ASN A 275 -5.68 12.68 -10.32
CA ASN A 275 -4.43 13.46 -10.32
C ASN A 275 -3.46 12.99 -9.24
N GLU A 276 -3.97 12.29 -8.22
CA GLU A 276 -3.22 11.64 -7.15
C GLU A 276 -3.04 10.13 -7.36
N ALA A 277 -3.46 9.58 -8.52
CA ALA A 277 -3.20 8.17 -8.82
C ALA A 277 -1.68 7.95 -9.00
N TYR A 278 -1.15 6.92 -8.37
CA TYR A 278 0.29 6.66 -8.31
C TYR A 278 0.64 5.21 -8.64
N ASN A 279 1.89 4.97 -9.02
CA ASN A 279 2.38 3.63 -9.25
C ASN A 279 2.66 2.92 -7.92
N PRO A 280 2.40 1.60 -7.81
CA PRO A 280 2.83 0.82 -6.67
C PRO A 280 4.37 0.84 -6.52
N PRO A 281 4.90 0.63 -5.30
CA PRO A 281 6.35 0.61 -5.08
C PRO A 281 7.12 -0.34 -6.00
N CYS A 282 6.51 -1.44 -6.44
CA CYS A 282 7.13 -2.40 -7.36
C CYS A 282 7.38 -1.88 -8.77
N ALA A 283 6.85 -0.72 -9.13
CA ALA A 283 7.19 -0.05 -10.40
C ALA A 283 8.65 0.39 -10.43
N PHE A 284 9.24 0.71 -9.30
CA PHE A 284 10.64 1.09 -9.15
C PHE A 284 11.46 0.01 -8.44
N ASN A 285 10.91 -0.57 -7.35
CA ASN A 285 11.64 -1.47 -6.47
C ASN A 285 11.12 -2.92 -6.55
N PRO A 286 11.92 -3.86 -7.10
CA PRO A 286 11.50 -5.25 -7.28
C PRO A 286 11.39 -6.06 -5.98
N PHE A 287 11.78 -5.49 -4.82
CA PHE A 287 11.70 -6.14 -3.51
C PHE A 287 10.44 -5.75 -2.72
N THR A 288 9.43 -5.24 -3.41
CA THR A 288 8.16 -4.85 -2.80
C THR A 288 7.02 -5.73 -3.32
N THR A 289 6.22 -6.23 -2.40
CA THR A 289 5.03 -7.04 -2.68
C THR A 289 3.83 -6.11 -2.89
N CYS A 290 3.27 -6.10 -4.08
CA CYS A 290 2.18 -5.18 -4.42
C CYS A 290 0.99 -5.96 -4.98
N PRO A 291 -0.25 -5.65 -4.55
CA PRO A 291 -1.45 -6.30 -5.06
C PRO A 291 -1.66 -6.01 -6.55
N ILE A 292 -2.12 -7.03 -7.28
CA ILE A 292 -2.54 -6.90 -8.67
C ILE A 292 -4.03 -6.54 -8.70
N PRO A 293 -4.49 -5.67 -9.62
CA PRO A 293 -5.88 -5.25 -9.68
C PRO A 293 -6.86 -6.40 -9.84
N LEU A 294 -7.96 -6.35 -9.10
CA LEU A 294 -9.11 -7.20 -9.35
C LEU A 294 -9.57 -7.05 -10.81
N ARG A 295 -10.08 -8.12 -11.38
CA ARG A 295 -10.55 -8.14 -12.78
C ARG A 295 -11.57 -7.04 -13.07
N GLN A 296 -12.45 -6.73 -12.13
CA GLN A 296 -13.44 -5.67 -12.23
C GLN A 296 -12.87 -4.25 -12.11
N ASN A 297 -11.63 -4.10 -11.64
CA ASN A 297 -10.92 -2.83 -11.53
C ASN A 297 -10.04 -2.53 -12.76
N GLN A 298 -10.24 -3.23 -13.87
CA GLN A 298 -9.59 -2.96 -15.14
C GLN A 298 -10.48 -2.03 -15.99
N LEU A 299 -10.20 -0.74 -15.95
CA LEU A 299 -10.96 0.26 -16.69
C LEU A 299 -10.58 0.24 -18.18
N ARG A 300 -11.58 0.30 -19.06
CA ARG A 300 -11.35 0.47 -20.50
C ARG A 300 -11.10 1.94 -20.90
N ALA A 301 -11.41 2.88 -20.01
CA ALA A 301 -11.15 4.29 -20.20
C ALA A 301 -9.66 4.60 -20.05
N ARG A 302 -9.17 5.65 -20.74
CA ARG A 302 -7.82 6.18 -20.52
C ARG A 302 -7.86 7.21 -19.39
N VAL A 303 -6.97 7.07 -18.43
CA VAL A 303 -6.82 8.00 -17.30
C VAL A 303 -5.46 8.70 -17.42
N LEU A 304 -5.42 9.79 -18.20
CA LEU A 304 -4.21 10.59 -18.45
C LEU A 304 -3.97 11.58 -17.29
N ALA A 305 -3.93 11.07 -16.07
CA ALA A 305 -3.72 11.81 -14.83
C ALA A 305 -2.87 10.99 -13.85
N GLY A 306 -2.33 11.64 -12.83
CA GLY A 306 -1.51 10.99 -11.82
C GLY A 306 -0.08 10.71 -12.29
N GLU A 307 0.54 9.71 -11.72
CA GLU A 307 1.93 9.33 -11.98
C GLU A 307 2.07 8.60 -13.32
N LYS A 308 3.11 8.94 -14.07
CA LYS A 308 3.50 8.27 -15.31
C LYS A 308 4.37 7.06 -15.03
N LYS A 309 4.52 6.18 -16.02
CA LYS A 309 5.44 5.04 -15.95
C LYS A 309 6.85 5.50 -15.57
N TYR A 310 7.45 4.82 -14.59
CA TYR A 310 8.83 5.05 -14.20
C TYR A 310 9.77 4.59 -15.33
N PRO A 311 10.72 5.40 -15.79
CA PRO A 311 11.47 5.12 -17.02
C PRO A 311 12.46 3.95 -16.89
N GLU A 312 12.96 3.66 -15.69
CA GLU A 312 13.96 2.60 -15.47
C GLU A 312 13.55 1.71 -14.29
N ARG A 313 13.16 0.46 -14.59
CA ARG A 313 13.06 -0.57 -13.57
C ARG A 313 14.45 -1.16 -13.32
N VAL A 314 14.97 -1.02 -12.11
CA VAL A 314 16.19 -1.75 -11.71
C VAL A 314 15.80 -3.19 -11.42
N GLU A 315 16.08 -4.11 -12.37
CA GLU A 315 15.76 -5.52 -12.20
C GLU A 315 16.45 -6.14 -10.96
N PRO A 316 15.77 -7.07 -10.26
CA PRO A 316 16.40 -7.82 -9.18
C PRO A 316 17.53 -8.69 -9.73
N PRO A 317 18.56 -9.01 -8.93
CA PRO A 317 19.48 -10.06 -9.28
C PRO A 317 18.71 -11.38 -9.45
N ALA A 318 19.10 -12.19 -10.45
CA ALA A 318 18.40 -13.43 -10.83
C ALA A 318 18.22 -14.46 -9.68
N SER A 319 18.88 -14.28 -8.54
CA SER A 319 18.78 -15.11 -7.33
C SER A 319 17.58 -14.80 -6.43
N ALA A 320 16.89 -13.68 -6.64
CA ALA A 320 15.75 -13.27 -5.79
C ALA A 320 14.38 -13.82 -6.27
N ALA A 321 14.37 -14.55 -7.39
CA ALA A 321 13.16 -15.08 -8.02
C ALA A 321 12.93 -16.58 -7.79
N ARG A 322 13.60 -17.20 -6.79
CA ARG A 322 13.41 -18.62 -6.46
C ARG A 322 12.94 -18.81 -5.04
#